data_4bdf9f280e6a5fd8e7a3f8102dca1554
#
_entry.id   4bdf9f280e6a5fd8e7a3f8102dca1554
#
_cell.length_a   1.000
_cell.length_b   1.000
_cell.length_c   1.000
_cell.angle_alpha   90.00
_cell.angle_beta   90.00
_cell.angle_gamma   90.00
#
_symmetry.space_group_name_H-M   'P 1'
#
loop_
_entity.id
_entity.type
_entity.pdbx_description
1 polymer ?
#
loop_
_entity_poly.entity_id
_entity_poly.type
_entity_poly.pdbx_seq_one_letter_code
_entity_poly.pdbx_strand_id
1 'polypeptide(L)'
;MRSGVIAQKVGMTRVYNDAGEHVPVTVLRLENCQVVAQRTVEKNGYPAVQLGAGTAKVKNTTKALRGHFAVAEVEPKAKLVEFRVSEDNLIDVGTELTAGHFTAGQLVDVTGTSIGKGFAGAMKRHNFGGLRATHGVSVSHRSHGSTGNNQDPGKVWKGKRMAGHMGQTRITTQNLEVVSTDENRGLILVKGAVPGSKGAWIVVRDAIKSAAK
;
A
#
# COMPACT_ATOMS: atom_id res chain seq x y z
N MET A 1 -5.56 6.51 17.71
CA MET A 1 -5.10 6.31 16.31
C MET A 1 -6.08 7.03 15.40
N ARG A 2 -5.60 7.96 14.54
CA ARG A 2 -6.45 8.67 13.57
C ARG A 2 -6.56 7.90 12.25
N SER A 3 -7.45 8.34 11.34
CA SER A 3 -7.60 7.75 10.01
C SER A 3 -6.34 8.04 9.16
N GLY A 4 -6.08 7.19 8.16
CA GLY A 4 -5.20 7.52 7.05
C GLY A 4 -5.96 8.13 5.89
N VAL A 5 -5.32 8.21 4.72
CA VAL A 5 -5.92 8.65 3.46
C VAL A 5 -5.67 7.64 2.34
N ILE A 6 -6.49 7.73 1.29
CA ILE A 6 -6.31 6.98 0.05
C ILE A 6 -5.80 7.94 -1.01
N ALA A 7 -4.64 7.65 -1.59
CA ALA A 7 -4.03 8.45 -2.64
C ALA A 7 -3.69 7.61 -3.87
N GLN A 8 -3.46 8.25 -4.99
CA GLN A 8 -3.00 7.64 -6.22
C GLN A 8 -1.53 8.00 -6.48
N LYS A 9 -0.71 7.00 -6.79
CA LYS A 9 0.69 7.20 -7.14
C LYS A 9 0.80 7.86 -8.51
N VAL A 10 1.27 9.09 -8.57
CA VAL A 10 1.50 9.83 -9.82
C VAL A 10 2.82 9.39 -10.46
N GLY A 11 3.88 9.30 -9.65
CA GLY A 11 5.21 8.94 -10.13
C GLY A 11 6.27 9.29 -9.10
N MET A 12 7.53 9.31 -9.54
CA MET A 12 8.66 9.73 -8.72
C MET A 12 9.38 10.91 -9.38
N THR A 13 9.91 11.77 -8.55
CA THR A 13 10.75 12.90 -8.94
C THR A 13 11.83 13.14 -7.88
N ARG A 14 12.56 14.21 -7.98
CA ARG A 14 13.53 14.67 -6.98
C ARG A 14 13.23 16.11 -6.61
N VAL A 15 13.50 16.44 -5.37
CA VAL A 15 13.47 17.80 -4.83
C VAL A 15 14.85 18.09 -4.26
N TYR A 16 15.28 19.33 -4.27
CA TYR A 16 16.51 19.74 -3.59
C TYR A 16 16.14 20.30 -2.22
N ASN A 17 16.90 19.91 -1.20
CA ASN A 17 16.80 20.55 0.11
C ASN A 17 17.65 21.83 0.14
N ASP A 18 17.59 22.58 1.22
CA ASP A 18 18.33 23.83 1.40
C ASP A 18 19.85 23.63 1.37
N ALA A 19 20.32 22.43 1.67
CA ALA A 19 21.73 22.03 1.59
C ALA A 19 22.17 21.65 0.16
N GLY A 20 21.26 21.72 -0.84
CA GLY A 20 21.54 21.34 -2.23
C GLY A 20 21.57 19.83 -2.51
N GLU A 21 21.17 18.99 -1.55
CA GLU A 21 21.13 17.53 -1.72
C GLU A 21 19.88 17.08 -2.48
N HIS A 22 20.03 16.07 -3.32
CA HIS A 22 18.93 15.42 -4.02
C HIS A 22 18.11 14.56 -3.07
N VAL A 23 16.86 14.90 -2.85
CA VAL A 23 15.90 14.09 -2.12
C VAL A 23 14.97 13.39 -3.11
N PRO A 24 15.06 12.06 -3.29
CA PRO A 24 14.12 11.34 -4.14
C PRO A 24 12.76 11.30 -3.48
N VAL A 25 11.71 11.67 -4.21
CA VAL A 25 10.34 11.71 -3.69
C VAL A 25 9.37 10.98 -4.60
N THR A 26 8.39 10.33 -3.99
CA THR A 26 7.20 9.82 -4.69
C THR A 26 6.07 10.83 -4.50
N VAL A 27 5.43 11.21 -5.61
CA VAL A 27 4.28 12.11 -5.63
C VAL A 27 3.01 11.27 -5.54
N LEU A 28 2.22 11.51 -4.51
CA LEU A 28 0.90 10.91 -4.28
C LEU A 28 -0.16 11.99 -4.44
N ARG A 29 -1.23 11.70 -5.18
CA ARG A 29 -2.37 12.60 -5.38
C ARG A 29 -3.59 12.07 -4.63
N LEU A 30 -4.19 12.89 -3.79
CA LEU A 30 -5.51 12.66 -3.25
C LEU A 30 -6.55 13.11 -4.28
N GLU A 31 -7.54 12.28 -4.51
CA GLU A 31 -8.62 12.55 -5.45
C GLU A 31 -9.94 12.22 -4.77
N ASN A 32 -10.68 13.26 -4.37
CA ASN A 32 -12.00 13.16 -3.74
C ASN A 32 -12.04 12.11 -2.61
N CYS A 33 -11.10 12.22 -1.64
CA CYS A 33 -11.05 11.32 -0.49
C CYS A 33 -12.08 11.75 0.55
N GLN A 34 -13.20 11.01 0.65
CA GLN A 34 -14.33 11.32 1.52
C GLN A 34 -14.69 10.16 2.43
N VAL A 35 -15.29 10.48 3.58
CA VAL A 35 -15.87 9.50 4.50
C VAL A 35 -17.18 8.99 3.92
N VAL A 36 -17.27 7.68 3.70
CA VAL A 36 -18.45 7.00 3.15
C VAL A 36 -19.28 6.34 4.24
N ALA A 37 -18.65 5.84 5.30
CA ALA A 37 -19.36 5.23 6.41
C ALA A 37 -18.52 5.28 7.69
N GLN A 38 -19.21 5.32 8.81
CA GLN A 38 -18.65 5.11 10.14
C GLN A 38 -19.00 3.71 10.65
N ARG A 39 -18.07 3.11 11.40
CA ARG A 39 -18.29 1.89 12.18
C ARG A 39 -18.23 2.25 13.65
N THR A 40 -19.24 1.84 14.39
CA THR A 40 -19.32 2.06 15.84
C THR A 40 -19.27 0.75 16.59
N VAL A 41 -18.85 0.78 17.84
CA VAL A 41 -18.78 -0.42 18.69
C VAL A 41 -20.17 -1.07 18.81
N GLU A 42 -21.21 -0.27 18.98
CA GLU A 42 -22.60 -0.75 19.16
C GLU A 42 -23.11 -1.55 17.95
N LYS A 43 -22.88 -1.05 16.72
CA LYS A 43 -23.40 -1.66 15.48
C LYS A 43 -22.47 -2.70 14.87
N ASN A 44 -21.16 -2.49 15.00
CA ASN A 44 -20.15 -3.24 14.23
C ASN A 44 -19.12 -3.96 15.13
N GLY A 45 -19.12 -3.70 16.43
CA GLY A 45 -18.18 -4.30 17.40
C GLY A 45 -16.79 -3.64 17.43
N TYR A 46 -16.54 -2.60 16.63
CA TYR A 46 -15.29 -1.84 16.60
C TYR A 46 -15.47 -0.46 15.98
N PRO A 47 -14.68 0.55 16.40
CA PRO A 47 -14.69 1.87 15.78
C PRO A 47 -13.80 1.90 14.53
N ALA A 48 -14.34 2.41 13.42
CA ALA A 48 -13.60 2.60 12.18
C ALA A 48 -14.27 3.64 11.27
N VAL A 49 -13.50 4.19 10.35
CA VAL A 49 -13.96 5.09 9.29
C VAL A 49 -13.69 4.46 7.94
N GLN A 50 -14.72 4.34 7.11
CA GLN A 50 -14.57 3.89 5.74
C GLN A 50 -14.41 5.10 4.82
N LEU A 51 -13.26 5.19 4.17
CA LEU A 51 -12.94 6.22 3.19
C LEU A 51 -13.17 5.72 1.76
N GLY A 52 -13.66 6.61 0.92
CA GLY A 52 -13.76 6.41 -0.52
C GLY A 52 -12.89 7.42 -1.26
N ALA A 53 -12.22 7.00 -2.35
CA ALA A 53 -11.41 7.87 -3.19
C ALA A 53 -11.64 7.62 -4.67
N GLY A 54 -11.42 8.67 -5.48
CA GLY A 54 -11.64 8.68 -6.91
C GLY A 54 -13.12 8.57 -7.28
N THR A 55 -13.47 8.89 -8.50
CA THR A 55 -14.86 8.82 -9.00
C THR A 55 -15.06 7.57 -9.83
N ALA A 56 -16.12 6.83 -9.56
CA ALA A 56 -16.54 5.66 -10.34
C ALA A 56 -17.71 6.02 -11.25
N LYS A 57 -17.71 5.47 -12.48
CA LYS A 57 -18.85 5.64 -13.39
C LYS A 57 -20.06 4.90 -12.84
N VAL A 58 -21.22 5.57 -12.72
CA VAL A 58 -22.47 5.02 -12.17
C VAL A 58 -22.88 3.73 -12.89
N LYS A 59 -22.71 3.66 -14.22
CA LYS A 59 -23.03 2.47 -15.03
C LYS A 59 -22.23 1.21 -14.64
N ASN A 60 -21.02 1.40 -14.08
CA ASN A 60 -20.14 0.31 -13.66
C ASN A 60 -20.28 -0.03 -12.17
N THR A 61 -21.13 0.73 -11.43
CA THR A 61 -21.36 0.54 -10.01
C THR A 61 -22.56 -0.36 -9.79
N THR A 62 -22.42 -1.42 -9.01
CA THR A 62 -23.51 -2.35 -8.68
C THR A 62 -24.61 -1.66 -7.89
N LYS A 63 -25.86 -2.19 -7.94
CA LYS A 63 -27.01 -1.64 -7.20
C LYS A 63 -26.72 -1.57 -5.69
N ALA A 64 -26.07 -2.58 -5.12
CA ALA A 64 -25.69 -2.60 -3.70
C ALA A 64 -24.74 -1.45 -3.33
N LEU A 65 -23.68 -1.23 -4.12
CA LEU A 65 -22.76 -0.11 -3.88
C LEU A 65 -23.42 1.25 -4.11
N ARG A 66 -24.31 1.39 -5.10
CA ARG A 66 -25.09 2.62 -5.28
C ARG A 66 -25.92 2.94 -4.05
N GLY A 67 -26.61 1.93 -3.47
CA GLY A 67 -27.33 2.11 -2.20
C GLY A 67 -26.41 2.49 -1.05
N HIS A 68 -25.22 1.90 -0.97
CA HIS A 68 -24.23 2.24 0.07
C HIS A 68 -23.78 3.71 -0.01
N PHE A 69 -23.48 4.21 -1.22
CA PHE A 69 -23.11 5.61 -1.42
C PHE A 69 -24.29 6.58 -1.23
N ALA A 70 -25.50 6.16 -1.60
CA ALA A 70 -26.70 6.97 -1.43
C ALA A 70 -27.02 7.27 0.06
N VAL A 71 -26.79 6.29 0.95
CA VAL A 71 -26.95 6.49 2.41
C VAL A 71 -25.98 7.54 2.96
N ALA A 72 -24.78 7.61 2.35
CA ALA A 72 -23.75 8.57 2.73
C ALA A 72 -23.85 9.92 2.00
N GLU A 73 -24.80 10.06 1.05
CA GLU A 73 -24.97 11.22 0.18
C GLU A 73 -23.69 11.61 -0.59
N VAL A 74 -22.89 10.59 -0.97
CA VAL A 74 -21.64 10.79 -1.72
C VAL A 74 -21.71 10.17 -3.09
N GLU A 75 -20.94 10.72 -4.02
CA GLU A 75 -20.77 10.14 -5.35
C GLU A 75 -20.09 8.75 -5.28
N PRO A 76 -20.38 7.86 -6.24
CA PRO A 76 -19.73 6.56 -6.31
C PRO A 76 -18.20 6.68 -6.35
N LYS A 77 -17.52 6.03 -5.43
CA LYS A 77 -16.06 6.04 -5.30
C LYS A 77 -15.42 4.84 -5.98
N ALA A 78 -14.24 5.05 -6.58
CA ALA A 78 -13.49 4.00 -7.29
C ALA A 78 -12.81 3.03 -6.33
N LYS A 79 -12.36 3.49 -5.16
CA LYS A 79 -11.68 2.70 -4.13
C LYS A 79 -12.27 2.97 -2.77
N LEU A 80 -12.56 1.90 -2.03
CA LEU A 80 -12.98 1.94 -0.63
C LEU A 80 -11.93 1.26 0.24
N VAL A 81 -11.59 1.88 1.35
CA VAL A 81 -10.70 1.31 2.39
C VAL A 81 -11.23 1.71 3.76
N GLU A 82 -11.16 0.78 4.69
CA GLU A 82 -11.55 1.00 6.08
C GLU A 82 -10.32 1.21 6.95
N PHE A 83 -10.39 2.20 7.82
CA PHE A 83 -9.36 2.54 8.80
C PHE A 83 -9.92 2.39 10.19
N ARG A 84 -9.35 1.52 10.99
CA ARG A 84 -9.63 1.47 12.42
C ARG A 84 -9.08 2.73 13.08
N VAL A 85 -9.91 3.38 13.88
CA VAL A 85 -9.59 4.62 14.59
C VAL A 85 -9.99 4.47 16.06
N SER A 86 -9.44 5.31 16.93
CA SER A 86 -10.00 5.44 18.28
C SER A 86 -11.34 6.18 18.24
N GLU A 87 -12.21 5.95 19.19
CA GLU A 87 -13.57 6.55 19.24
C GLU A 87 -13.52 8.07 19.14
N ASP A 88 -12.57 8.72 19.80
CA ASP A 88 -12.37 10.17 19.77
C ASP A 88 -11.97 10.72 18.37
N ASN A 89 -11.54 9.85 17.45
CA ASN A 89 -11.09 10.22 16.10
C ASN A 89 -12.07 9.76 15.00
N LEU A 90 -13.32 9.51 15.35
CA LEU A 90 -14.38 9.29 14.37
C LEU A 90 -14.63 10.60 13.61
N ILE A 91 -14.75 10.49 12.28
CA ILE A 91 -14.97 11.61 11.36
C ILE A 91 -16.34 11.44 10.74
N ASP A 92 -17.10 12.51 10.65
CA ASP A 92 -18.47 12.48 10.13
C ASP A 92 -18.54 12.06 8.66
N VAL A 93 -19.63 11.36 8.32
CA VAL A 93 -19.90 10.90 6.95
C VAL A 93 -20.00 12.11 6.02
N GLY A 94 -19.44 11.98 4.81
CA GLY A 94 -19.41 13.06 3.83
C GLY A 94 -18.23 14.02 3.96
N THR A 95 -17.50 14.02 5.08
CA THR A 95 -16.33 14.89 5.29
C THR A 95 -15.21 14.55 4.28
N GLU A 96 -14.63 15.57 3.66
CA GLU A 96 -13.47 15.44 2.78
C GLU A 96 -12.16 15.50 3.56
N LEU A 97 -11.23 14.63 3.20
CA LEU A 97 -9.86 14.63 3.69
C LEU A 97 -8.93 15.18 2.61
N THR A 98 -8.21 16.25 2.94
CA THR A 98 -7.25 16.94 2.07
C THR A 98 -5.80 16.50 2.34
N ALA A 99 -4.87 16.99 1.52
CA ALA A 99 -3.44 16.74 1.72
C ALA A 99 -2.90 17.33 3.03
N GLY A 100 -3.55 18.36 3.58
CA GLY A 100 -3.25 18.94 4.89
C GLY A 100 -3.46 18.02 6.09
N HIS A 101 -4.02 16.81 5.86
CA HIS A 101 -4.09 15.77 6.90
C HIS A 101 -2.71 15.38 7.42
N PHE A 102 -1.66 15.46 6.61
CA PHE A 102 -0.27 15.21 7.00
C PHE A 102 0.55 16.50 6.97
N THR A 103 1.50 16.60 7.87
CA THR A 103 2.43 17.74 7.96
C THR A 103 3.81 17.35 7.42
N ALA A 104 4.55 18.33 6.90
CA ALA A 104 5.95 18.12 6.49
C ALA A 104 6.80 17.64 7.69
N GLY A 105 7.73 16.71 7.45
CA GLY A 105 8.56 16.08 8.46
C GLY A 105 7.88 14.91 9.20
N GLN A 106 6.58 14.70 9.04
CA GLN A 106 5.86 13.60 9.66
C GLN A 106 6.27 12.25 9.04
N LEU A 107 6.38 11.20 9.87
CA LEU A 107 6.60 9.85 9.39
C LEU A 107 5.28 9.12 9.12
N VAL A 108 5.22 8.45 7.97
CA VAL A 108 4.03 7.73 7.51
C VAL A 108 4.35 6.30 7.08
N ASP A 109 3.37 5.41 7.22
CA ASP A 109 3.40 4.07 6.68
C ASP A 109 2.58 4.03 5.39
N VAL A 110 3.20 3.58 4.31
CA VAL A 110 2.58 3.58 2.98
C VAL A 110 2.36 2.15 2.50
N THR A 111 1.11 1.80 2.28
CA THR A 111 0.69 0.46 1.85
C THR A 111 0.17 0.48 0.42
N GLY A 112 0.66 -0.42 -0.41
CA GLY A 112 0.20 -0.59 -1.78
C GLY A 112 0.36 -2.02 -2.28
N THR A 113 -0.15 -2.29 -3.47
CA THR A 113 0.07 -3.58 -4.14
C THR A 113 1.33 -3.47 -5.00
N SER A 114 2.32 -4.31 -4.74
CA SER A 114 3.58 -4.34 -5.50
C SER A 114 3.36 -4.71 -6.95
N ILE A 115 4.28 -4.28 -7.82
CA ILE A 115 4.26 -4.64 -9.25
C ILE A 115 4.40 -6.16 -9.38
N GLY A 116 3.51 -6.80 -10.13
CA GLY A 116 3.57 -8.22 -10.44
C GLY A 116 4.78 -8.57 -11.32
N LYS A 117 5.45 -9.67 -11.02
CA LYS A 117 6.59 -10.20 -11.76
C LYS A 117 6.33 -11.59 -12.33
N GLY A 118 5.06 -12.05 -12.27
CA GLY A 118 4.63 -13.35 -12.75
C GLY A 118 5.24 -14.50 -11.95
N PHE A 119 5.37 -15.67 -12.59
CA PHE A 119 6.07 -16.81 -12.02
C PHE A 119 7.58 -16.55 -12.07
N ALA A 120 8.24 -16.62 -10.93
CA ALA A 120 9.67 -16.37 -10.79
C ALA A 120 10.40 -17.58 -10.22
N GLY A 121 11.56 -17.90 -10.77
CA GLY A 121 12.44 -18.94 -10.26
C GLY A 121 13.02 -18.58 -8.89
N ALA A 122 13.56 -19.58 -8.18
CA ALA A 122 14.09 -19.42 -6.84
C ALA A 122 15.23 -18.38 -6.76
N MET A 123 16.05 -18.26 -7.79
CA MET A 123 17.09 -17.23 -7.86
C MET A 123 16.50 -15.82 -7.81
N LYS A 124 15.51 -15.53 -8.65
CA LYS A 124 14.88 -14.19 -8.69
C LYS A 124 13.99 -13.92 -7.46
N ARG A 125 13.26 -14.94 -7.01
CA ARG A 125 12.27 -14.80 -5.93
C ARG A 125 12.88 -14.75 -4.54
N HIS A 126 13.95 -15.53 -4.33
CA HIS A 126 14.55 -15.74 -3.01
C HIS A 126 16.06 -15.49 -2.96
N ASN A 127 16.66 -15.01 -4.04
CA ASN A 127 18.10 -14.74 -4.16
C ASN A 127 18.99 -15.99 -3.96
N PHE A 128 18.55 -17.15 -4.47
CA PHE A 128 19.33 -18.37 -4.45
C PHE A 128 20.51 -18.25 -5.42
N GLY A 129 21.68 -18.80 -5.06
CA GLY A 129 22.88 -18.75 -5.89
C GLY A 129 22.80 -19.60 -7.17
N GLY A 130 21.92 -20.60 -7.20
CA GLY A 130 21.86 -21.58 -8.29
C GLY A 130 22.99 -22.61 -8.20
N LEU A 131 23.26 -23.28 -9.32
CA LEU A 131 24.34 -24.26 -9.46
C LEU A 131 25.47 -23.66 -10.31
N ARG A 132 26.63 -24.34 -10.30
CA ARG A 132 27.82 -23.91 -11.08
C ARG A 132 27.50 -23.86 -12.56
N ALA A 133 28.12 -22.92 -13.28
CA ALA A 133 28.02 -22.80 -14.72
C ALA A 133 28.97 -23.75 -15.48
N THR A 134 29.93 -24.34 -14.76
CA THR A 134 31.00 -25.21 -15.26
C THR A 134 31.02 -26.53 -14.46
N HIS A 135 32.07 -27.34 -14.61
CA HIS A 135 32.29 -28.61 -13.94
C HIS A 135 31.19 -29.66 -14.20
N GLY A 136 30.73 -29.77 -15.45
CA GLY A 136 29.81 -30.81 -15.90
C GLY A 136 28.34 -30.60 -15.55
N VAL A 137 27.99 -29.46 -14.95
CA VAL A 137 26.57 -29.12 -14.72
C VAL A 137 25.88 -28.86 -16.05
N SER A 138 24.85 -29.65 -16.37
CA SER A 138 24.04 -29.51 -17.57
C SER A 138 22.66 -28.95 -17.21
N VAL A 139 22.15 -28.00 -17.98
CA VAL A 139 20.82 -27.36 -17.97
C VAL A 139 20.29 -26.84 -16.63
N SER A 140 20.78 -27.33 -15.50
CA SER A 140 20.26 -27.07 -14.16
C SER A 140 20.85 -25.84 -13.45
N HIS A 141 21.52 -24.93 -14.19
CA HIS A 141 22.25 -23.79 -13.61
C HIS A 141 21.41 -22.89 -12.71
N ARG A 142 20.12 -22.77 -12.96
CA ARG A 142 19.21 -21.90 -12.20
C ARG A 142 18.29 -22.63 -11.23
N SER A 143 18.57 -23.90 -10.94
CA SER A 143 17.81 -24.71 -9.99
C SER A 143 17.99 -24.22 -8.56
N HIS A 144 17.01 -24.52 -7.71
CA HIS A 144 17.03 -24.11 -6.30
C HIS A 144 17.86 -25.07 -5.39
N GLY A 145 18.36 -26.17 -5.93
CA GLY A 145 19.11 -27.17 -5.18
C GLY A 145 18.22 -28.16 -4.42
N SER A 146 18.72 -28.73 -3.34
CA SER A 146 17.99 -29.70 -2.53
C SER A 146 16.72 -29.13 -1.91
N THR A 147 15.65 -29.92 -1.87
CA THR A 147 14.38 -29.58 -1.23
C THR A 147 14.23 -30.16 0.16
N GLY A 148 15.09 -31.09 0.57
CA GLY A 148 15.04 -31.73 1.88
C GLY A 148 16.09 -32.81 2.04
N ASN A 149 15.94 -33.58 3.10
CA ASN A 149 16.74 -34.76 3.42
C ASN A 149 16.14 -36.03 2.80
N ASN A 150 16.53 -37.20 3.30
CA ASN A 150 16.06 -38.50 2.82
C ASN A 150 14.78 -38.99 3.57
N GLN A 151 14.78 -40.25 4.05
CA GLN A 151 13.66 -40.88 4.77
C GLN A 151 13.23 -40.12 6.01
N ASP A 152 14.12 -39.47 6.71
CA ASP A 152 13.83 -38.53 7.80
C ASP A 152 14.06 -37.08 7.33
N PRO A 153 13.03 -36.24 7.32
CA PRO A 153 11.64 -36.35 7.79
C PRO A 153 10.67 -36.96 6.77
N GLY A 154 11.12 -37.48 5.62
CA GLY A 154 10.28 -38.08 4.58
C GLY A 154 9.33 -37.09 3.88
N LYS A 155 9.51 -35.79 4.05
CA LYS A 155 8.67 -34.71 3.52
C LYS A 155 9.47 -33.45 3.26
N VAL A 156 8.91 -32.57 2.41
CA VAL A 156 9.39 -31.20 2.28
C VAL A 156 8.71 -30.34 3.34
N TRP A 157 9.48 -29.61 4.12
CA TRP A 157 8.97 -28.75 5.18
C TRP A 157 8.08 -27.63 4.62
N LYS A 158 7.01 -27.28 5.36
CA LYS A 158 6.19 -26.11 5.06
C LYS A 158 7.07 -24.85 5.05
N GLY A 159 6.77 -23.91 4.11
CA GLY A 159 7.54 -22.69 3.98
C GLY A 159 8.89 -22.83 3.27
N LYS A 160 9.25 -24.02 2.75
CA LYS A 160 10.44 -24.20 1.90
C LYS A 160 10.37 -23.23 0.73
N ARG A 161 11.42 -22.41 0.56
CA ARG A 161 11.52 -21.41 -0.51
C ARG A 161 11.69 -22.08 -1.86
N MET A 162 10.73 -21.88 -2.76
CA MET A 162 10.70 -22.43 -4.11
C MET A 162 10.27 -21.38 -5.11
N ALA A 163 10.34 -21.73 -6.40
CA ALA A 163 9.77 -20.93 -7.47
C ALA A 163 8.26 -20.72 -7.26
N GLY A 164 7.72 -19.64 -7.79
CA GLY A 164 6.31 -19.34 -7.69
C GLY A 164 5.99 -17.89 -8.03
N HIS A 165 4.76 -17.48 -7.78
CA HIS A 165 4.30 -16.13 -8.04
C HIS A 165 5.09 -15.11 -7.21
N MET A 166 5.54 -14.03 -7.88
CA MET A 166 6.28 -12.93 -7.27
C MET A 166 5.61 -11.60 -7.61
N GLY A 167 5.53 -10.73 -6.61
CA GLY A 167 4.84 -9.44 -6.76
C GLY A 167 3.31 -9.56 -6.69
N GLN A 168 2.61 -8.47 -7.02
CA GLN A 168 1.15 -8.32 -6.89
C GLN A 168 0.64 -8.69 -5.49
N THR A 169 1.45 -8.42 -4.47
CA THR A 169 1.14 -8.63 -3.07
C THR A 169 1.02 -7.28 -2.36
N ARG A 170 0.20 -7.24 -1.31
CA ARG A 170 0.10 -6.06 -0.45
C ARG A 170 1.38 -5.92 0.36
N ILE A 171 2.06 -4.78 0.22
CA ILE A 171 3.31 -4.46 0.90
C ILE A 171 3.16 -3.10 1.58
N THR A 172 3.70 -2.98 2.77
CA THR A 172 3.79 -1.71 3.51
C THR A 172 5.25 -1.30 3.63
N THR A 173 5.56 -0.08 3.17
CA THR A 173 6.84 0.58 3.46
C THR A 173 6.61 1.47 4.66
N GLN A 174 7.35 1.22 5.74
CA GLN A 174 7.19 1.90 7.01
C GLN A 174 8.13 3.10 7.14
N ASN A 175 7.74 4.07 7.98
CA ASN A 175 8.56 5.22 8.40
C ASN A 175 9.09 6.06 7.22
N LEU A 176 8.25 6.32 6.22
CA LEU A 176 8.59 7.26 5.16
C LEU A 176 8.30 8.68 5.63
N GLU A 177 9.20 9.61 5.37
CA GLU A 177 9.09 11.01 5.71
C GLU A 177 8.23 11.75 4.67
N VAL A 178 7.29 12.56 5.11
CA VAL A 178 6.55 13.50 4.26
C VAL A 178 7.42 14.72 4.05
N VAL A 179 7.87 14.95 2.82
CA VAL A 179 8.75 16.08 2.47
C VAL A 179 7.96 17.38 2.39
N SER A 180 6.83 17.35 1.70
CA SER A 180 5.93 18.51 1.58
C SER A 180 4.52 18.06 1.20
N THR A 181 3.55 18.93 1.45
CA THR A 181 2.15 18.77 1.08
C THR A 181 1.69 20.01 0.31
N ASP A 182 0.87 19.82 -0.73
CA ASP A 182 0.22 20.88 -1.49
C ASP A 182 -1.29 20.64 -1.44
N GLU A 183 -1.97 21.41 -0.62
CA GLU A 183 -3.43 21.28 -0.41
C GLU A 183 -4.22 21.66 -1.66
N ASN A 184 -3.78 22.70 -2.40
CA ASN A 184 -4.48 23.20 -3.57
C ASN A 184 -4.53 22.16 -4.70
N ARG A 185 -3.45 21.40 -4.85
CA ARG A 185 -3.32 20.34 -5.87
C ARG A 185 -3.64 18.94 -5.32
N GLY A 186 -3.87 18.82 -4.00
CA GLY A 186 -4.07 17.54 -3.34
C GLY A 186 -2.86 16.63 -3.41
N LEU A 187 -1.63 17.18 -3.34
CA LEU A 187 -0.41 16.38 -3.48
C LEU A 187 0.29 16.17 -2.13
N ILE A 188 0.80 14.96 -1.95
CA ILE A 188 1.68 14.57 -0.84
C ILE A 188 2.98 14.05 -1.45
N LEU A 189 4.10 14.65 -1.08
CA LEU A 189 5.43 14.22 -1.49
C LEU A 189 6.06 13.42 -0.36
N VAL A 190 6.32 12.13 -0.61
CA VAL A 190 6.89 11.21 0.37
C VAL A 190 8.31 10.83 -0.07
N LYS A 191 9.27 10.90 0.84
CA LYS A 191 10.68 10.57 0.60
C LYS A 191 10.84 9.08 0.27
N GLY A 192 11.49 8.79 -0.85
CA GLY A 192 11.84 7.45 -1.27
C GLY A 192 10.77 6.74 -2.11
N ALA A 193 10.90 5.43 -2.20
CA ALA A 193 10.06 4.58 -3.04
C ALA A 193 8.79 4.10 -2.31
N VAL A 194 7.69 4.06 -3.07
CA VAL A 194 6.37 3.59 -2.61
C VAL A 194 5.96 2.36 -3.44
N PRO A 195 5.33 1.35 -2.84
CA PRO A 195 4.86 0.16 -3.55
C PRO A 195 3.89 0.50 -4.68
N GLY A 196 3.88 -0.32 -5.72
CA GLY A 196 2.93 -0.22 -6.83
C GLY A 196 3.44 0.54 -8.06
N SER A 197 2.71 0.39 -9.15
CA SER A 197 2.95 1.08 -10.41
C SER A 197 2.42 2.51 -10.37
N LYS A 198 2.76 3.32 -11.36
CA LYS A 198 2.10 4.60 -11.64
C LYS A 198 0.60 4.36 -11.82
N GLY A 199 -0.24 5.20 -11.22
CA GLY A 199 -1.70 5.07 -11.21
C GLY A 199 -2.27 4.10 -10.15
N ALA A 200 -1.43 3.40 -9.39
CA ALA A 200 -1.90 2.49 -8.34
C ALA A 200 -2.49 3.27 -7.14
N TRP A 201 -3.53 2.69 -6.54
CA TRP A 201 -4.10 3.17 -5.28
C TRP A 201 -3.20 2.79 -4.11
N ILE A 202 -2.90 3.77 -3.28
CA ILE A 202 -2.00 3.68 -2.13
C ILE A 202 -2.75 4.14 -0.89
N VAL A 203 -2.52 3.45 0.20
CA VAL A 203 -3.03 3.80 1.53
C VAL A 203 -1.90 4.41 2.33
N VAL A 204 -2.09 5.63 2.81
CA VAL A 204 -1.12 6.35 3.64
C VAL A 204 -1.72 6.51 5.04
N ARG A 205 -0.96 6.21 6.07
CA ARG A 205 -1.36 6.37 7.48
C ARG A 205 -0.16 6.78 8.33
N ASP A 206 -0.42 7.27 9.51
CA ASP A 206 0.65 7.58 10.47
C ASP A 206 1.53 6.36 10.73
N ALA A 207 2.82 6.59 10.87
CA ALA A 207 3.77 5.52 11.17
C ALA A 207 3.55 4.98 12.58
N ILE A 208 3.21 3.70 12.68
CA ILE A 208 2.91 3.06 13.97
C ILE A 208 4.14 3.05 14.88
N LYS A 209 5.34 2.82 14.31
CA LYS A 209 6.58 2.74 15.09
C LYS A 209 7.11 4.09 15.55
N SER A 210 6.73 5.21 14.95
CA SER A 210 7.16 6.54 15.37
C SER A 210 6.22 7.17 16.40
N ALA A 211 4.97 6.73 16.47
CA ALA A 211 4.01 7.19 17.48
C ALA A 211 4.33 6.70 18.91
N ALA A 212 5.32 5.84 19.05
CA ALA A 212 5.77 5.27 20.34
C ALA A 212 6.96 6.04 20.98
N LYS A 213 7.25 7.30 20.53
CA LYS A 213 8.25 8.15 21.16
C LYS A 213 7.60 9.36 21.83
#